data_51dc75b24691355ce532eac38baf4895
#
_entry.id   51dc75b24691355ce532eac38baf4895
#
_cell.length_a   1.000
_cell.length_b   1.000
_cell.length_c   1.000
_cell.angle_alpha   90.00
_cell.angle_beta   90.00
_cell.angle_gamma   90.00
#
_symmetry.space_group_name_H-M   'P 1'
#
loop_
_entity.id
_entity.type
_entity.pdbx_description
1 polymer ?
#
loop_
_entity_poly.entity_id
_entity_poly.type
_entity_poly.pdbx_seq_one_letter_code
_entity_poly.pdbx_strand_id
1 'polypeptide(L)'
;VCSSDLDESKQFEMTPPSSNLSSLFPTGRAVRNPLGKIYFVVILKGKAMVRIDGKSMLLPERTFLFLPPGHLLLRLSCTQDFLFQYLSFSFDFLSDFPLLLKADISNQVTNAPCLPMSPEDFSLIKMYYHFIYHRYLDAECPSEVIKGMLFSLVLEVCRMYSGRNISVEMSRQDKLVDGFFSLLHKYCTQERMAAFYASRLCISDKYLMRSIKKQTGQTFHYWMADFILREAKLMLRSTDRSEE
;
A
#
# COMPACT_ATOMS: atom_id res chain seq x y z
N VAL A 1 -24.30 -14.74 -17.87
CA VAL A 1 -23.99 -13.34 -17.49
C VAL A 1 -23.22 -13.42 -16.20
N CYS A 2 -21.90 -13.52 -16.31
CA CYS A 2 -20.99 -13.47 -15.15
C CYS A 2 -20.93 -12.01 -14.71
N SER A 3 -21.32 -11.72 -13.48
CA SER A 3 -21.14 -10.41 -12.84
C SER A 3 -19.66 -10.21 -12.49
N SER A 4 -18.87 -9.89 -13.50
CA SER A 4 -17.45 -9.48 -13.36
C SER A 4 -17.30 -7.96 -13.21
N ASP A 5 -18.38 -7.21 -13.18
CA ASP A 5 -18.41 -5.75 -12.97
C ASP A 5 -18.50 -5.44 -11.46
N LEU A 6 -17.73 -6.16 -10.63
CA LEU A 6 -17.53 -5.80 -9.24
C LEU A 6 -16.71 -4.51 -9.18
N ASP A 7 -17.45 -3.41 -9.38
CA ASP A 7 -17.19 -2.06 -8.89
C ASP A 7 -15.69 -1.66 -8.90
N GLU A 8 -15.06 -1.66 -10.10
CA GLU A 8 -13.70 -1.15 -10.29
C GLU A 8 -13.56 0.29 -9.78
N SER A 9 -14.66 1.06 -9.74
CA SER A 9 -14.71 2.40 -9.17
C SER A 9 -14.36 2.45 -7.67
N LYS A 10 -14.51 1.33 -6.95
CA LYS A 10 -14.09 1.20 -5.55
C LYS A 10 -12.65 0.72 -5.37
N GLN A 11 -12.02 0.19 -6.41
CA GLN A 11 -10.67 -0.36 -6.32
C GLN A 11 -9.59 0.70 -6.51
N PHE A 12 -9.86 1.75 -7.28
CA PHE A 12 -8.99 2.90 -7.48
C PHE A 12 -9.76 4.20 -7.33
N GLU A 13 -9.15 5.17 -6.66
CA GLU A 13 -9.70 6.52 -6.47
C GLU A 13 -8.57 7.54 -6.49
N MET A 14 -8.80 8.67 -7.11
CA MET A 14 -7.85 9.78 -7.13
C MET A 14 -8.57 11.11 -6.96
N THR A 15 -7.97 12.00 -6.17
CA THR A 15 -8.53 13.34 -5.93
C THR A 15 -7.80 14.41 -6.73
N PRO A 16 -8.46 15.53 -7.07
CA PRO A 16 -7.75 16.75 -7.45
C PRO A 16 -6.92 17.29 -6.27
N PRO A 17 -5.99 18.23 -6.48
CA PRO A 17 -5.39 18.98 -5.41
C PRO A 17 -6.46 19.60 -4.49
N SER A 18 -6.37 19.35 -3.20
CA SER A 18 -7.40 19.73 -2.21
C SER A 18 -6.78 20.25 -0.92
N SER A 19 -7.44 21.22 -0.32
CA SER A 19 -7.17 21.69 1.06
C SER A 19 -7.99 20.94 2.11
N ASN A 20 -8.99 20.17 1.69
CA ASN A 20 -9.87 19.44 2.60
C ASN A 20 -9.27 18.11 3.06
N LEU A 21 -8.46 18.16 4.11
CA LEU A 21 -7.83 16.99 4.72
C LEU A 21 -8.83 16.04 5.39
N SER A 22 -10.05 16.48 5.66
CA SER A 22 -11.02 15.70 6.43
C SER A 22 -11.45 14.41 5.74
N SER A 23 -11.30 14.33 4.42
CA SER A 23 -11.56 13.12 3.63
C SER A 23 -10.60 11.98 3.97
N LEU A 24 -9.34 12.30 4.28
CA LEU A 24 -8.31 11.31 4.59
C LEU A 24 -7.94 11.30 6.08
N PHE A 25 -7.81 12.48 6.70
CA PHE A 25 -7.49 12.67 8.10
C PHE A 25 -8.61 13.42 8.81
N PRO A 26 -9.59 12.75 9.42
CA PRO A 26 -10.67 13.41 10.13
C PRO A 26 -10.15 14.13 11.38
N THR A 27 -10.89 15.18 11.81
CA THR A 27 -10.64 15.90 13.06
C THR A 27 -11.40 15.27 14.21
N GLY A 28 -10.83 15.37 15.41
CA GLY A 28 -11.51 15.01 16.67
C GLY A 28 -11.55 13.52 16.98
N ARG A 29 -11.61 12.63 16.00
CA ARG A 29 -11.61 11.18 16.20
C ARG A 29 -10.67 10.51 15.20
N ALA A 30 -9.82 9.61 15.72
CA ALA A 30 -8.99 8.79 14.86
C ALA A 30 -9.87 7.79 14.07
N VAL A 31 -9.61 7.69 12.76
CA VAL A 31 -10.28 6.74 11.86
C VAL A 31 -9.25 5.76 11.32
N ARG A 32 -9.63 4.50 11.30
CA ARG A 32 -8.79 3.47 10.69
C ARG A 32 -8.88 3.56 9.18
N ASN A 33 -7.72 3.58 8.53
CA ASN A 33 -7.64 3.42 7.09
C ASN A 33 -8.37 2.12 6.68
N PRO A 34 -9.31 2.17 5.70
CA PRO A 34 -10.07 0.99 5.30
C PRO A 34 -9.16 -0.20 4.98
N LEU A 35 -9.60 -1.38 5.42
CA LEU A 35 -8.90 -2.63 5.10
C LEU A 35 -8.88 -2.83 3.58
N GLY A 36 -7.71 -3.16 3.05
CA GLY A 36 -7.52 -3.42 1.62
C GLY A 36 -7.14 -2.21 0.77
N LYS A 37 -7.20 -0.96 1.29
CA LYS A 37 -6.77 0.23 0.52
C LYS A 37 -5.40 0.75 0.96
N ILE A 38 -4.58 1.05 -0.03
CA ILE A 38 -3.31 1.76 0.10
C ILE A 38 -3.57 3.21 -0.32
N TYR A 39 -3.01 4.17 0.43
CA TYR A 39 -3.05 5.59 0.06
C TYR A 39 -1.65 6.11 -0.21
N PHE A 40 -1.51 6.76 -1.35
CA PHE A 40 -0.36 7.57 -1.71
C PHE A 40 -0.77 9.03 -1.64
N VAL A 41 -0.14 9.79 -0.77
CA VAL A 41 -0.48 11.20 -0.51
C VAL A 41 0.73 12.08 -0.79
N VAL A 42 0.55 13.15 -1.54
CA VAL A 42 1.59 14.15 -1.83
C VAL A 42 1.18 15.47 -1.20
N ILE A 43 2.07 16.04 -0.40
CA ILE A 43 1.88 17.38 0.14
C ILE A 43 2.44 18.39 -0.86
N LEU A 44 1.53 19.16 -1.46
CA LEU A 44 1.85 20.11 -2.54
C LEU A 44 2.24 21.47 -2.02
N LYS A 45 1.66 21.91 -0.88
CA LYS A 45 1.93 23.23 -0.28
C LYS A 45 1.58 23.22 1.21
N GLY A 46 2.23 24.07 1.97
CA GLY A 46 1.98 24.24 3.41
C GLY A 46 2.49 23.08 4.25
N LYS A 47 1.90 22.91 5.42
CA LYS A 47 2.23 21.83 6.36
C LYS A 47 1.04 21.40 7.19
N ALA A 48 0.99 20.12 7.54
CA ALA A 48 0.00 19.58 8.47
C ALA A 48 0.68 18.79 9.59
N MET A 49 0.10 18.83 10.78
CA MET A 49 0.42 17.95 11.88
C MET A 49 -0.64 16.85 11.93
N VAL A 50 -0.22 15.61 11.79
CA VAL A 50 -1.09 14.44 11.82
C VAL A 50 -0.63 13.45 12.89
N ARG A 51 -1.52 12.55 13.29
CA ARG A 51 -1.16 11.42 14.14
C ARG A 51 -1.46 10.12 13.41
N ILE A 52 -0.45 9.28 13.26
CA ILE A 52 -0.54 7.96 12.64
C ILE A 52 -0.15 6.92 13.70
N ASP A 53 -1.04 5.99 14.02
CA ASP A 53 -0.85 4.97 15.04
C ASP A 53 -0.34 5.52 16.39
N GLY A 54 -0.88 6.67 16.79
CA GLY A 54 -0.51 7.32 18.04
C GLY A 54 0.75 8.20 17.96
N LYS A 55 1.56 8.11 16.91
CA LYS A 55 2.75 8.95 16.70
C LYS A 55 2.39 10.25 15.97
N SER A 56 2.74 11.40 16.53
CA SER A 56 2.56 12.68 15.88
C SER A 56 3.67 12.95 14.86
N MET A 57 3.29 13.34 13.66
CA MET A 57 4.20 13.57 12.53
C MET A 57 3.87 14.90 11.86
N LEU A 58 4.91 15.65 11.50
CA LEU A 58 4.79 16.85 10.67
C LEU A 58 4.90 16.44 9.20
N LEU A 59 3.93 16.86 8.40
CA LEU A 59 3.90 16.71 6.95
C LEU A 59 4.16 18.07 6.30
N PRO A 60 5.40 18.44 6.01
CA PRO A 60 5.73 19.66 5.27
C PRO A 60 5.48 19.48 3.77
N GLU A 61 5.52 20.58 3.03
CA GLU A 61 5.58 20.58 1.57
C GLU A 61 6.67 19.62 1.04
N ARG A 62 6.45 19.02 -0.13
CA ARG A 62 7.33 18.03 -0.75
C ARG A 62 7.51 16.76 0.08
N THR A 63 6.47 16.38 0.83
CA THR A 63 6.44 15.09 1.51
C THR A 63 5.52 14.13 0.74
N PHE A 64 6.01 12.94 0.47
CA PHE A 64 5.20 11.81 0.06
C PHE A 64 4.84 10.99 1.30
N LEU A 65 3.57 10.64 1.44
CA LEU A 65 3.10 9.82 2.54
C LEU A 65 2.52 8.54 1.99
N PHE A 66 3.08 7.43 2.39
CA PHE A 66 2.59 6.09 2.07
C PHE A 66 1.83 5.52 3.26
N LEU A 67 0.55 5.25 3.08
CA LEU A 67 -0.32 4.70 4.11
C LEU A 67 -0.83 3.31 3.69
N PRO A 68 -0.23 2.24 4.20
CA PRO A 68 -0.78 0.89 4.08
C PRO A 68 -2.15 0.76 4.77
N PRO A 69 -2.91 -0.33 4.50
CA PRO A 69 -4.17 -0.58 5.17
C PRO A 69 -4.04 -0.72 6.68
N GLY A 70 -5.07 -0.29 7.40
CA GLY A 70 -5.21 -0.56 8.83
C GLY A 70 -4.62 0.50 9.78
N HIS A 71 -3.88 1.50 9.27
CA HIS A 71 -3.35 2.59 10.09
C HIS A 71 -4.46 3.47 10.67
N LEU A 72 -4.27 3.93 11.91
CA LEU A 72 -5.15 4.89 12.58
C LEU A 72 -4.69 6.32 12.25
N LEU A 73 -5.57 7.10 11.64
CA LEU A 73 -5.28 8.43 11.13
C LEU A 73 -6.07 9.49 11.89
N LEU A 74 -5.41 10.58 12.28
CA LEU A 74 -6.02 11.73 12.93
C LEU A 74 -5.30 13.01 12.50
N ARG A 75 -6.06 14.04 12.11
CA ARG A 75 -5.52 15.38 11.89
C ARG A 75 -5.47 16.15 13.21
N LEU A 76 -4.34 16.78 13.49
CA LEU A 76 -4.16 17.67 14.64
C LEU A 76 -4.31 19.14 14.23
N SER A 77 -3.60 19.56 13.17
CA SER A 77 -3.64 20.94 12.64
C SER A 77 -3.13 20.99 11.20
N CYS A 78 -3.40 22.09 10.50
CA CYS A 78 -2.78 22.39 9.22
C CYS A 78 -2.70 23.91 9.01
N THR A 79 -1.79 24.36 8.12
CA THR A 79 -1.69 25.76 7.73
C THR A 79 -2.84 26.14 6.79
N GLN A 80 -3.13 27.44 6.67
CA GLN A 80 -4.23 27.93 5.80
C GLN A 80 -3.98 27.66 4.31
N ASP A 81 -2.72 27.64 3.90
CA ASP A 81 -2.29 27.37 2.53
C ASP A 81 -2.06 25.87 2.25
N PHE A 82 -2.46 24.97 3.17
CA PHE A 82 -2.23 23.57 3.02
C PHE A 82 -2.96 22.99 1.80
N LEU A 83 -2.18 22.34 0.94
CA LEU A 83 -2.67 21.69 -0.27
C LEU A 83 -2.02 20.30 -0.41
N PHE A 84 -2.83 19.31 -0.69
CA PHE A 84 -2.38 17.93 -0.91
C PHE A 84 -3.19 17.29 -2.04
N GLN A 85 -2.70 16.17 -2.53
CA GLN A 85 -3.39 15.30 -3.45
C GLN A 85 -3.16 13.86 -3.02
N TYR A 86 -4.16 12.99 -3.18
CA TYR A 86 -3.97 11.56 -2.94
C TYR A 86 -4.56 10.71 -4.05
N LEU A 87 -4.04 9.52 -4.16
CA LEU A 87 -4.67 8.40 -4.84
C LEU A 87 -4.75 7.22 -3.87
N SER A 88 -5.76 6.41 -4.04
CA SER A 88 -5.93 5.17 -3.28
C SER A 88 -6.24 4.01 -4.21
N PHE A 89 -5.74 2.84 -3.87
CA PHE A 89 -5.97 1.63 -4.64
C PHE A 89 -5.98 0.41 -3.72
N SER A 90 -6.68 -0.64 -4.16
CA SER A 90 -6.63 -1.94 -3.50
C SER A 90 -5.45 -2.77 -4.01
N PHE A 91 -5.03 -3.75 -3.22
CA PHE A 91 -4.05 -4.73 -3.71
C PHE A 91 -4.55 -5.47 -4.96
N ASP A 92 -5.85 -5.75 -5.04
CA ASP A 92 -6.46 -6.43 -6.19
C ASP A 92 -6.37 -5.62 -7.47
N PHE A 93 -6.39 -4.28 -7.39
CA PHE A 93 -6.25 -3.42 -8.55
C PHE A 93 -4.91 -3.59 -9.27
N LEU A 94 -3.86 -3.93 -8.54
CA LEU A 94 -2.52 -4.20 -9.08
C LEU A 94 -2.15 -5.67 -9.12
N SER A 95 -3.12 -6.59 -8.94
CA SER A 95 -2.87 -8.04 -8.90
C SER A 95 -2.25 -8.60 -10.19
N ASP A 96 -2.46 -7.90 -11.32
CA ASP A 96 -1.93 -8.30 -12.63
C ASP A 96 -0.42 -8.03 -12.78
N PHE A 97 0.15 -7.26 -11.87
CA PHE A 97 1.56 -6.92 -11.90
C PHE A 97 2.32 -7.63 -10.75
N PRO A 98 3.51 -8.17 -11.04
CA PRO A 98 4.34 -8.78 -10.01
C PRO A 98 4.87 -7.69 -9.06
N LEU A 99 4.06 -7.27 -8.09
CA LEU A 99 4.48 -6.35 -7.04
C LEU A 99 5.41 -7.09 -6.06
N LEU A 100 6.65 -7.25 -6.47
CA LEU A 100 7.75 -7.59 -5.57
C LEU A 100 8.11 -6.33 -4.76
N LEU A 101 7.22 -5.89 -3.88
CA LEU A 101 7.62 -5.03 -2.79
C LEU A 101 8.63 -5.84 -1.98
N LYS A 102 9.92 -5.53 -2.17
CA LYS A 102 10.96 -6.17 -1.36
C LYS A 102 10.57 -5.97 0.10
N ALA A 103 10.71 -7.00 0.89
CA ALA A 103 10.41 -6.98 2.31
C ALA A 103 10.99 -5.74 3.02
N ASP A 104 12.21 -5.33 2.63
CA ASP A 104 12.87 -4.12 3.12
C ASP A 104 12.06 -2.84 2.92
N ILE A 105 11.33 -2.70 1.81
CA ILE A 105 10.52 -1.52 1.51
C ILE A 105 9.25 -1.50 2.36
N SER A 106 8.60 -2.65 2.53
CA SER A 106 7.42 -2.77 3.38
C SER A 106 7.73 -2.29 4.81
N ASN A 107 8.88 -2.67 5.34
CA ASN A 107 9.34 -2.24 6.67
C ASN A 107 9.71 -0.76 6.73
N GLN A 108 10.43 -0.27 5.72
CA GLN A 108 10.77 1.16 5.64
C GLN A 108 9.51 2.01 5.63
N VAL A 109 8.50 1.62 4.86
CA VAL A 109 7.20 2.30 4.80
C VAL A 109 6.47 2.27 6.14
N THR A 110 6.42 1.11 6.81
CA THR A 110 5.76 0.97 8.11
C THR A 110 6.42 1.83 9.18
N ASN A 111 7.75 1.90 9.19
CA ASN A 111 8.51 2.63 10.21
C ASN A 111 8.67 4.12 9.88
N ALA A 112 8.71 4.48 8.59
CA ALA A 112 8.85 5.85 8.11
C ALA A 112 7.88 6.11 6.94
N PRO A 113 6.57 6.20 7.20
CA PRO A 113 5.57 6.40 6.15
C PRO A 113 5.70 7.74 5.44
N CYS A 114 6.40 8.71 6.06
CA CYS A 114 6.64 10.04 5.53
C CYS A 114 8.01 10.08 4.82
N LEU A 115 7.99 10.34 3.52
CA LEU A 115 9.16 10.43 2.67
C LEU A 115 9.34 11.89 2.21
N PRO A 116 10.24 12.70 2.80
CA PRO A 116 10.60 14.00 2.24
C PRO A 116 11.24 13.80 0.86
N MET A 117 10.82 14.56 -0.14
CA MET A 117 11.29 14.44 -1.52
C MET A 117 12.31 15.52 -1.88
N SER A 118 13.27 15.18 -2.76
CA SER A 118 14.08 16.17 -3.45
C SER A 118 13.19 17.01 -4.39
N PRO A 119 13.62 18.20 -4.84
CA PRO A 119 12.88 18.97 -5.85
C PRO A 119 12.61 18.17 -7.13
N GLU A 120 13.57 17.34 -7.54
CA GLU A 120 13.52 16.50 -8.73
C GLU A 120 12.47 15.38 -8.55
N ASP A 121 12.56 14.63 -7.44
CA ASP A 121 11.60 13.57 -7.11
C ASP A 121 10.19 14.14 -6.97
N PHE A 122 10.04 15.32 -6.34
CA PHE A 122 8.75 15.98 -6.20
C PHE A 122 8.15 16.36 -7.56
N SER A 123 8.98 16.87 -8.48
CA SER A 123 8.53 17.21 -9.83
C SER A 123 8.11 15.94 -10.59
N LEU A 124 8.87 14.86 -10.47
CA LEU A 124 8.56 13.58 -11.08
C LEU A 124 7.24 13.01 -10.55
N ILE A 125 7.05 12.98 -9.24
CA ILE A 125 5.81 12.49 -8.61
C ILE A 125 4.61 13.34 -9.04
N LYS A 126 4.73 14.66 -9.13
CA LYS A 126 3.66 15.52 -9.65
C LYS A 126 3.30 15.19 -11.10
N MET A 127 4.28 14.85 -11.95
CA MET A 127 3.99 14.42 -13.32
C MET A 127 3.20 13.11 -13.34
N TYR A 128 3.56 12.11 -12.53
CA TYR A 128 2.78 10.88 -12.39
C TYR A 128 1.35 11.17 -11.97
N TYR A 129 1.16 12.01 -10.94
CA TYR A 129 -0.17 12.39 -10.47
C TYR A 129 -0.99 13.11 -11.54
N HIS A 130 -0.35 14.00 -12.29
CA HIS A 130 -1.00 14.70 -13.39
C HIS A 130 -1.47 13.73 -14.49
N PHE A 131 -0.59 12.85 -14.96
CA PHE A 131 -0.94 11.88 -16.01
C PHE A 131 -2.02 10.89 -15.56
N ILE A 132 -1.88 10.31 -14.37
CA ILE A 132 -2.87 9.37 -13.83
C ILE A 132 -4.22 10.07 -13.66
N TYR A 133 -4.24 11.30 -13.13
CA TYR A 133 -5.48 12.05 -12.92
C TYR A 133 -6.22 12.34 -14.23
N HIS A 134 -5.50 12.76 -15.27
CA HIS A 134 -6.11 12.99 -16.59
C HIS A 134 -6.70 11.71 -17.18
N ARG A 135 -6.03 10.57 -17.01
CA ARG A 135 -6.57 9.28 -17.46
C ARG A 135 -7.72 8.78 -16.59
N TYR A 136 -7.71 9.07 -15.32
CA TYR A 136 -8.79 8.73 -14.40
C TYR A 136 -10.10 9.50 -14.71
N LEU A 137 -9.99 10.72 -15.22
CA LEU A 137 -11.16 11.51 -15.67
C LEU A 137 -11.68 11.12 -17.05
N ASP A 138 -10.93 10.39 -17.82
CA ASP A 138 -11.28 9.93 -19.16
C ASP A 138 -12.08 8.62 -19.04
N ALA A 139 -13.39 8.69 -19.23
CA ALA A 139 -14.28 7.53 -19.12
C ALA A 139 -14.01 6.43 -20.17
N GLU A 140 -13.32 6.76 -21.27
CA GLU A 140 -12.96 5.81 -22.32
C GLU A 140 -11.58 5.19 -22.10
N CYS A 141 -10.83 5.66 -21.08
CA CYS A 141 -9.50 5.15 -20.81
C CYS A 141 -9.56 3.73 -20.23
N PRO A 142 -8.93 2.72 -20.87
CA PRO A 142 -8.87 1.38 -20.30
C PRO A 142 -8.19 1.35 -18.94
N SER A 143 -8.73 0.58 -18.01
CA SER A 143 -8.19 0.47 -16.64
C SER A 143 -6.73 0.00 -16.61
N GLU A 144 -6.32 -0.79 -17.61
CA GLU A 144 -4.95 -1.30 -17.79
C GLU A 144 -3.93 -0.17 -17.97
N VAL A 145 -4.32 0.94 -18.58
CA VAL A 145 -3.47 2.13 -18.74
C VAL A 145 -3.20 2.76 -17.37
N ILE A 146 -4.25 2.94 -16.56
CA ILE A 146 -4.12 3.46 -15.19
C ILE A 146 -3.31 2.51 -14.32
N LYS A 147 -3.56 1.20 -14.42
CA LYS A 147 -2.81 0.15 -13.70
C LYS A 147 -1.31 0.21 -14.05
N GLY A 148 -0.97 0.32 -15.34
CA GLY A 148 0.42 0.41 -15.80
C GLY A 148 1.14 1.66 -15.27
N MET A 149 0.48 2.82 -15.29
CA MET A 149 1.01 4.07 -14.75
C MET A 149 1.18 3.99 -13.23
N LEU A 150 0.20 3.42 -12.53
CA LEU A 150 0.26 3.24 -11.07
C LEU A 150 1.38 2.27 -10.69
N PHE A 151 1.56 1.19 -11.44
CA PHE A 151 2.67 0.26 -11.22
C PHE A 151 4.02 0.95 -11.37
N SER A 152 4.19 1.77 -12.42
CA SER A 152 5.41 2.56 -12.61
C SER A 152 5.64 3.55 -11.45
N LEU A 153 4.58 4.22 -10.97
CA LEU A 153 4.65 5.08 -9.78
C LEU A 153 5.08 4.30 -8.54
N VAL A 154 4.53 3.10 -8.33
CA VAL A 154 4.91 2.24 -7.19
C VAL A 154 6.40 1.91 -7.23
N LEU A 155 6.93 1.53 -8.42
CA LEU A 155 8.36 1.23 -8.58
C LEU A 155 9.22 2.47 -8.29
N GLU A 156 8.79 3.66 -8.71
CA GLU A 156 9.49 4.91 -8.45
C GLU A 156 9.52 5.24 -6.95
N VAL A 157 8.40 5.09 -6.27
CA VAL A 157 8.32 5.23 -4.81
C VAL A 157 9.25 4.23 -4.11
N CYS A 158 9.28 2.98 -4.58
CA CYS A 158 10.21 1.96 -4.08
C CYS A 158 11.67 2.35 -4.25
N ARG A 159 12.04 2.93 -5.42
CA ARG A 159 13.39 3.46 -5.68
C ARG A 159 13.74 4.55 -4.66
N MET A 160 12.82 5.48 -4.42
CA MET A 160 13.03 6.59 -3.48
C MET A 160 13.25 6.11 -2.04
N TYR A 161 12.55 5.05 -1.61
CA TYR A 161 12.78 4.41 -0.32
C TYR A 161 14.12 3.67 -0.28
N SER A 162 14.47 2.92 -1.32
CA SER A 162 15.72 2.14 -1.39
C SER A 162 16.98 3.00 -1.40
N GLY A 163 16.91 4.23 -1.94
CA GLY A 163 18.01 5.18 -1.97
C GLY A 163 18.32 5.83 -0.60
N ARG A 164 17.50 5.56 0.41
CA ARG A 164 17.70 6.06 1.76
C ARG A 164 18.25 4.95 2.65
N ASN A 165 19.47 5.14 3.16
CA ASN A 165 19.95 4.40 4.32
C ASN A 165 19.18 4.84 5.57
N ILE A 166 17.86 4.57 5.60
CA ILE A 166 17.13 4.61 6.85
C ILE A 166 17.59 3.34 7.58
N SER A 167 18.56 3.49 8.45
CA SER A 167 18.95 2.44 9.39
C SER A 167 17.80 2.28 10.40
N VAL A 168 16.72 1.65 9.92
CA VAL A 168 15.66 1.19 10.81
C VAL A 168 16.20 -0.06 11.44
N GLU A 169 16.51 -0.01 12.73
CA GLU A 169 16.70 -1.23 13.51
C GLU A 169 15.37 -2.00 13.42
N MET A 170 15.33 -2.95 12.49
CA MET A 170 14.19 -3.84 12.32
C MET A 170 13.95 -4.58 13.63
N SER A 171 12.78 -4.40 14.20
CA SER A 171 12.41 -5.19 15.36
C SER A 171 12.41 -6.68 14.98
N ARG A 172 12.63 -7.53 15.96
CA ARG A 172 12.57 -9.00 15.77
C ARG A 172 11.23 -9.44 15.15
N GLN A 173 10.16 -8.71 15.46
CA GLN A 173 8.81 -8.98 14.93
C GLN A 173 8.68 -8.59 13.46
N ASP A 174 9.27 -7.48 13.03
CA ASP A 174 9.26 -7.04 11.64
C ASP A 174 9.99 -8.05 10.74
N LYS A 175 11.19 -8.46 11.14
CA LYS A 175 11.96 -9.52 10.44
C LYS A 175 11.18 -10.82 10.30
N LEU A 176 10.39 -11.16 11.31
CA LEU A 176 9.57 -12.37 11.31
C LEU A 176 8.43 -12.28 10.30
N VAL A 177 7.71 -11.15 10.28
CA VAL A 177 6.60 -10.94 9.34
C VAL A 177 7.10 -10.89 7.91
N ASP A 178 8.24 -10.28 7.67
CA ASP A 178 8.89 -10.28 6.35
C ASP A 178 9.32 -11.67 5.89
N GLY A 179 9.95 -12.42 6.79
CA GLY A 179 10.29 -13.80 6.53
C GLY A 179 9.05 -14.63 6.19
N PHE A 180 7.93 -14.39 6.89
CA PHE A 180 6.66 -15.04 6.59
C PHE A 180 6.16 -14.70 5.18
N PHE A 181 6.10 -13.42 4.79
CA PHE A 181 5.62 -13.04 3.45
C PHE A 181 6.54 -13.55 2.34
N SER A 182 7.84 -13.56 2.56
CA SER A 182 8.81 -14.15 1.63
C SER A 182 8.58 -15.64 1.42
N LEU A 183 8.32 -16.39 2.50
CA LEU A 183 7.99 -17.81 2.42
C LEU A 183 6.60 -18.04 1.81
N LEU A 184 5.63 -17.20 2.14
CA LEU A 184 4.28 -17.27 1.61
C LEU A 184 4.29 -17.13 0.09
N HIS A 185 4.99 -16.13 -0.44
CA HIS A 185 5.15 -15.94 -1.88
C HIS A 185 5.77 -17.16 -2.57
N LYS A 186 6.72 -17.82 -1.90
CA LYS A 186 7.43 -18.97 -2.49
C LYS A 186 6.66 -20.28 -2.41
N TYR A 187 5.85 -20.48 -1.36
CA TYR A 187 5.32 -21.80 -1.01
C TYR A 187 3.79 -21.86 -0.88
N CYS A 188 3.03 -20.76 -1.06
CA CYS A 188 1.59 -20.73 -0.81
C CYS A 188 0.77 -21.73 -1.65
N THR A 189 1.25 -22.11 -2.83
CA THR A 189 0.59 -23.11 -3.70
C THR A 189 0.84 -24.54 -3.24
N GLN A 190 1.95 -24.80 -2.52
CA GLN A 190 2.37 -26.14 -2.11
C GLN A 190 2.07 -26.40 -0.63
N GLU A 191 2.24 -25.39 0.21
CA GLU A 191 2.19 -25.50 1.66
C GLU A 191 1.17 -24.52 2.27
N ARG A 192 0.19 -25.07 2.99
CA ARG A 192 -0.93 -24.29 3.56
C ARG A 192 -0.95 -24.24 5.08
N MET A 193 -0.11 -25.05 5.73
CA MET A 193 -0.11 -25.19 7.19
C MET A 193 0.82 -24.17 7.87
N ALA A 194 0.32 -23.51 8.91
CA ALA A 194 1.11 -22.53 9.68
C ALA A 194 2.40 -23.14 10.26
N ALA A 195 2.36 -24.42 10.61
CA ALA A 195 3.51 -25.14 11.14
C ALA A 195 4.71 -25.17 10.18
N PHE A 196 4.46 -25.28 8.86
CA PHE A 196 5.54 -25.22 7.85
C PHE A 196 6.28 -23.89 7.91
N TYR A 197 5.54 -22.77 7.88
CA TYR A 197 6.10 -21.42 7.92
C TYR A 197 6.79 -21.13 9.25
N ALA A 198 6.18 -21.55 10.34
CA ALA A 198 6.73 -21.39 11.69
C ALA A 198 8.05 -22.15 11.86
N SER A 199 8.15 -23.40 11.37
CA SER A 199 9.38 -24.19 11.41
C SER A 199 10.52 -23.54 10.62
N ARG A 200 10.23 -22.99 9.43
CA ARG A 200 11.20 -22.27 8.59
C ARG A 200 11.71 -20.99 9.25
N LEU A 201 10.90 -20.37 10.09
CA LEU A 201 11.22 -19.17 10.85
C LEU A 201 11.76 -19.47 12.26
N CYS A 202 11.95 -20.75 12.60
CA CYS A 202 12.43 -21.21 13.91
C CYS A 202 11.61 -20.69 15.10
N ILE A 203 10.27 -20.68 14.94
CA ILE A 203 9.32 -20.24 15.97
C ILE A 203 8.14 -21.21 16.08
N SER A 204 7.28 -21.04 17.09
CA SER A 204 6.03 -21.79 17.19
C SER A 204 4.94 -21.20 16.31
N ASP A 205 4.05 -22.03 15.80
CA ASP A 205 2.86 -21.62 14.97
C ASP A 205 1.97 -20.62 15.71
N LYS A 206 1.78 -20.81 17.01
CA LYS A 206 1.00 -19.87 17.85
C LYS A 206 1.65 -18.49 17.90
N TYR A 207 2.98 -18.43 17.99
CA TYR A 207 3.72 -17.16 17.99
C TYR A 207 3.65 -16.50 16.59
N LEU A 208 3.82 -17.29 15.52
CA LEU A 208 3.70 -16.81 14.14
C LEU A 208 2.32 -16.17 13.90
N MET A 209 1.24 -16.91 14.16
CA MET A 209 -0.13 -16.42 13.95
C MET A 209 -0.44 -15.15 14.74
N ARG A 210 0.03 -15.08 15.99
CA ARG A 210 -0.14 -13.89 16.84
C ARG A 210 0.64 -12.70 16.31
N SER A 211 1.88 -12.91 15.86
CA SER A 211 2.76 -11.85 15.33
C SER A 211 2.20 -11.28 14.03
N ILE A 212 1.77 -12.14 13.09
CA ILE A 212 1.14 -11.72 11.84
C ILE A 212 -0.11 -10.86 12.14
N LYS A 213 -1.02 -11.36 12.99
CA LYS A 213 -2.24 -10.62 13.33
C LYS A 213 -1.95 -9.28 14.00
N LYS A 214 -0.94 -9.22 14.87
CA LYS A 214 -0.55 -7.99 15.57
C LYS A 214 0.02 -6.95 14.61
N GLN A 215 0.87 -7.36 13.66
CA GLN A 215 1.56 -6.44 12.74
C GLN A 215 0.70 -6.05 11.54
N THR A 216 -0.04 -7.00 10.97
CA THR A 216 -0.79 -6.77 9.73
C THR A 216 -2.27 -6.46 9.95
N GLY A 217 -2.78 -6.67 11.15
CA GLY A 217 -4.21 -6.59 11.47
C GLY A 217 -5.04 -7.79 10.97
N GLN A 218 -4.46 -8.65 10.12
CA GLN A 218 -5.11 -9.81 9.50
C GLN A 218 -4.54 -11.13 10.01
N THR A 219 -5.33 -12.21 9.90
CA THR A 219 -4.91 -13.55 10.33
C THR A 219 -3.96 -14.20 9.32
N PHE A 220 -3.23 -15.23 9.75
CA PHE A 220 -2.46 -16.11 8.87
C PHE A 220 -3.34 -16.67 7.74
N HIS A 221 -4.53 -17.17 8.06
CA HIS A 221 -5.44 -17.76 7.08
C HIS A 221 -5.95 -16.76 6.06
N TYR A 222 -6.17 -15.51 6.46
CA TYR A 222 -6.53 -14.43 5.54
C TYR A 222 -5.43 -14.24 4.48
N TRP A 223 -4.19 -14.09 4.90
CA TRP A 223 -3.07 -13.88 3.98
C TRP A 223 -2.82 -15.11 3.09
N MET A 224 -2.94 -16.32 3.65
CA MET A 224 -2.84 -17.55 2.89
C MET A 224 -3.89 -17.62 1.78
N ALA A 225 -5.15 -17.36 2.11
CA ALA A 225 -6.25 -17.35 1.14
C ALA A 225 -6.06 -16.29 0.07
N ASP A 226 -5.65 -15.08 0.45
CA ASP A 226 -5.39 -13.96 -0.45
C ASP A 226 -4.29 -14.31 -1.48
N PHE A 227 -3.16 -14.86 -1.01
CA PHE A 227 -2.07 -15.27 -1.91
C PHE A 227 -2.46 -16.41 -2.86
N ILE A 228 -3.15 -17.44 -2.34
CA ILE A 228 -3.63 -18.56 -3.19
C ILE A 228 -4.59 -18.03 -4.25
N LEU A 229 -5.51 -17.14 -3.89
CA LEU A 229 -6.46 -16.56 -4.83
C LEU A 229 -5.78 -15.75 -5.93
N ARG A 230 -4.73 -14.99 -5.59
CA ARG A 230 -3.92 -14.25 -6.57
C ARG A 230 -3.20 -15.17 -7.54
N GLU A 231 -2.54 -16.20 -7.02
CA GLU A 231 -1.86 -17.20 -7.86
C GLU A 231 -2.85 -17.94 -8.77
N ALA A 232 -4.03 -18.31 -8.25
CA ALA A 232 -5.07 -18.91 -9.06
C ALA A 232 -5.55 -17.98 -10.20
N LYS A 233 -5.78 -16.70 -9.90
CA LYS A 233 -6.15 -15.70 -10.92
C LYS A 233 -5.04 -15.53 -11.98
N LEU A 234 -3.76 -15.49 -11.57
CA LEU A 234 -2.63 -15.40 -12.51
C LEU A 234 -2.56 -16.64 -13.41
N MET A 235 -2.72 -17.85 -12.85
CA MET A 235 -2.74 -19.08 -13.62
C MET A 235 -3.91 -19.13 -14.63
N LEU A 236 -5.10 -18.70 -14.23
CA LEU A 236 -6.28 -18.64 -15.12
C LEU A 236 -6.09 -17.65 -16.29
N ARG A 237 -5.39 -16.54 -16.06
CA ARG A 237 -5.10 -15.54 -17.11
C ARG A 237 -3.95 -15.96 -18.03
N SER A 238 -2.98 -16.72 -17.51
CA SER A 238 -1.82 -17.20 -18.29
C SER A 238 -2.09 -18.46 -19.11
N THR A 239 -3.15 -19.18 -18.80
CA THR A 239 -3.60 -20.33 -19.56
C THR A 239 -4.78 -19.92 -20.45
N ASP A 240 -4.59 -19.94 -21.78
CA ASP A 240 -5.65 -19.88 -22.81
C ASP A 240 -6.54 -21.16 -22.76
N ARG A 241 -6.85 -21.66 -21.59
CA ARG A 241 -7.82 -22.73 -21.43
C ARG A 241 -9.20 -22.08 -21.45
N SER A 242 -9.75 -22.00 -22.67
CA SER A 242 -11.19 -21.99 -22.87
C SER A 242 -11.80 -23.15 -22.07
N GLU A 243 -12.91 -22.84 -21.42
CA GLU A 243 -13.77 -23.85 -20.77
C GLU A 243 -14.15 -24.94 -21.79
N GLU A 244 -13.55 -26.11 -21.72
CA GLU A 244 -14.09 -27.36 -22.17
C GLU A 244 -14.41 -28.26 -20.97
#